data_7c2b29d0f73328b745083fb20771af68
#
_entry.id   7c2b29d0f73328b745083fb20771af68
#
_cell.length_a   1.000
_cell.length_b   1.000
_cell.length_c   1.000
_cell.angle_alpha   90.00
_cell.angle_beta   90.00
_cell.angle_gamma   90.00
#
_symmetry.space_group_name_H-M   'P 1'
#
loop_
_entity.id
_entity.type
_entity.pdbx_description
1 polymer ?
#
loop_
_entity_poly.entity_id
_entity_poly.type
_entity_poly.pdbx_seq_one_letter_code
_entity_poly.pdbx_strand_id
1 'polypeptide(L)'
;NKNAKGHGGTGPPGNKNAVKTGEFETLFFDCLEPDEQKLIQTVQPDKEQLLLQEIQLLTVRERRMLKRIESLKLLEQTSDPEDDQGEDKLEKAPPGMSVTKYKSGMEKGKPTLLREYEGILGQIQSIEDALTRVQARRQRAIEALHKFGYDDAHLELETMKFELELLKQDG
;
A
#
# COMPACT_ATOMS: atom_id res chain seq x y z
N ASN A 1 -24.34 -15.09 40.67
CA ASN A 1 -23.79 -15.31 39.32
C ASN A 1 -23.50 -13.96 38.67
N LYS A 2 -22.27 -13.47 38.86
CA LYS A 2 -21.80 -12.24 38.22
C LYS A 2 -20.90 -12.65 37.08
N ASN A 3 -21.41 -12.49 35.85
CA ASN A 3 -20.61 -12.59 34.66
C ASN A 3 -19.50 -11.52 34.70
N ALA A 4 -18.35 -11.91 35.15
CA ALA A 4 -17.14 -11.13 34.97
C ALA A 4 -16.85 -11.18 33.45
N LYS A 5 -17.16 -10.09 32.72
CA LYS A 5 -16.60 -9.84 31.41
C LYS A 5 -15.07 -9.78 31.60
N GLY A 6 -14.40 -10.84 31.18
CA GLY A 6 -12.96 -10.84 31.09
C GLY A 6 -12.54 -9.70 30.19
N HIS A 7 -11.92 -8.69 30.77
CA HIS A 7 -11.12 -7.76 29.99
C HIS A 7 -10.04 -8.60 29.35
N GLY A 8 -10.05 -8.69 28.03
CA GLY A 8 -8.99 -9.34 27.29
C GLY A 8 -7.67 -8.73 27.76
N GLY A 9 -6.89 -9.52 28.51
CA GLY A 9 -5.59 -9.09 28.97
C GLY A 9 -4.77 -8.71 27.75
N THR A 10 -4.20 -7.54 27.75
CA THR A 10 -3.12 -7.18 26.86
C THR A 10 -2.07 -8.28 26.99
N GLY A 11 -1.83 -9.01 25.90
CA GLY A 11 -0.81 -10.04 25.89
C GLY A 11 0.54 -9.47 26.35
N PRO A 12 1.47 -10.31 26.77
CA PRO A 12 2.79 -9.84 27.17
C PRO A 12 3.43 -9.01 26.07
N PRO A 13 4.25 -8.00 26.38
CA PRO A 13 5.00 -7.24 25.41
C PRO A 13 5.72 -8.17 24.43
N GLY A 14 5.60 -7.93 23.12
CA GLY A 14 6.17 -8.81 22.10
C GLY A 14 5.29 -9.99 21.67
N ASN A 15 4.04 -10.10 22.16
CA ASN A 15 3.10 -11.14 21.67
C ASN A 15 2.66 -10.84 20.25
N LYS A 16 3.23 -11.56 19.28
CA LYS A 16 2.92 -11.45 17.84
C LYS A 16 1.69 -12.28 17.41
N ASN A 17 1.09 -13.08 18.30
CA ASN A 17 -0.02 -13.96 17.94
C ASN A 17 -1.30 -13.24 17.50
N ALA A 18 -1.51 -12.01 17.93
CA ALA A 18 -2.63 -11.16 17.52
C ALA A 18 -2.32 -10.24 16.32
N VAL A 19 -1.07 -10.21 15.87
CA VAL A 19 -0.62 -9.33 14.77
C VAL A 19 -0.85 -10.03 13.44
N LYS A 20 -1.86 -9.62 12.70
CA LYS A 20 -2.17 -10.17 11.36
C LYS A 20 -1.40 -9.47 10.24
N THR A 21 -1.19 -8.16 10.34
CA THR A 21 -0.57 -7.34 9.30
C THR A 21 0.76 -6.72 9.72
N GLY A 22 1.05 -6.68 11.01
CA GLY A 22 2.20 -5.97 11.60
C GLY A 22 2.00 -4.45 11.70
N GLU A 23 0.89 -3.90 11.18
CA GLU A 23 0.66 -2.46 11.11
C GLU A 23 0.59 -1.79 12.49
N PHE A 24 0.02 -2.51 13.48
CA PHE A 24 -0.15 -2.02 14.85
C PHE A 24 0.78 -2.70 15.85
N GLU A 25 1.85 -3.32 15.37
CA GLU A 25 2.87 -3.90 16.24
C GLU A 25 3.62 -2.79 17.00
N THR A 26 3.68 -2.91 18.32
CA THR A 26 4.47 -1.97 19.14
C THR A 26 5.94 -2.33 19.05
N LEU A 27 6.74 -1.42 18.51
CA LEU A 27 8.19 -1.57 18.40
C LEU A 27 8.90 -0.73 19.45
N PHE A 28 9.85 -1.33 20.16
CA PHE A 28 10.74 -0.64 21.10
C PHE A 28 12.17 -0.76 20.59
N PHE A 29 12.95 0.32 20.69
CA PHE A 29 14.33 0.37 20.21
C PHE A 29 15.27 -0.66 20.87
N ASP A 30 15.01 -1.02 22.10
CA ASP A 30 15.75 -2.02 22.89
C ASP A 30 15.39 -3.48 22.54
N CYS A 31 14.29 -3.66 21.81
CA CYS A 31 13.82 -4.98 21.38
C CYS A 31 14.08 -5.26 19.89
N LEU A 32 14.78 -4.37 19.19
CA LEU A 32 15.08 -4.52 17.77
C LEU A 32 16.15 -5.58 17.53
N GLU A 33 15.97 -6.38 16.48
CA GLU A 33 16.99 -7.32 16.02
C GLU A 33 18.20 -6.57 15.42
N PRO A 34 19.41 -7.18 15.39
CA PRO A 34 20.61 -6.51 14.91
C PRO A 34 20.56 -6.03 13.46
N ASP A 35 19.79 -6.71 12.61
CA ASP A 35 19.54 -6.30 11.21
C ASP A 35 18.54 -5.14 11.13
N GLU A 36 17.54 -5.09 12.02
CA GLU A 36 16.61 -3.95 12.15
C GLU A 36 17.34 -2.69 12.64
N GLN A 37 18.27 -2.84 13.60
CA GLN A 37 19.12 -1.74 14.05
C GLN A 37 20.00 -1.18 12.92
N LYS A 38 20.58 -2.05 12.09
CA LYS A 38 21.33 -1.64 10.91
C LYS A 38 20.43 -0.93 9.90
N LEU A 39 19.22 -1.44 9.68
CA LEU A 39 18.25 -0.82 8.79
C LEU A 39 17.92 0.61 9.23
N ILE A 40 17.70 0.86 10.52
CA ILE A 40 17.44 2.20 11.05
C ILE A 40 18.62 3.15 10.78
N GLN A 41 19.86 2.66 10.92
CA GLN A 41 21.06 3.47 10.64
C GLN A 41 21.20 3.84 9.15
N THR A 42 20.58 3.09 8.26
CA THR A 42 20.59 3.38 6.81
C THR A 42 19.45 4.30 6.36
N VAL A 43 18.52 4.67 7.27
CA VAL A 43 17.44 5.60 6.93
C VAL A 43 18.02 6.96 6.54
N GLN A 44 17.65 7.41 5.35
CA GLN A 44 18.05 8.71 4.84
C GLN A 44 17.50 9.83 5.74
N PRO A 45 18.36 10.67 6.35
CA PRO A 45 17.89 11.75 7.23
C PRO A 45 17.30 12.95 6.48
N ASP A 46 17.58 13.06 5.18
CA ASP A 46 17.08 14.15 4.34
C ASP A 46 15.58 13.96 4.05
N LYS A 47 14.78 14.88 4.57
CA LYS A 47 13.32 14.86 4.44
C LYS A 47 12.86 15.00 2.99
N GLU A 48 13.55 15.80 2.19
CA GLU A 48 13.25 15.98 0.78
C GLU A 48 13.44 14.68 0.01
N GLN A 49 14.56 14.00 0.22
CA GLN A 49 14.82 12.71 -0.41
C GLN A 49 13.83 11.62 0.02
N LEU A 50 13.44 11.59 1.29
CA LEU A 50 12.42 10.66 1.76
C LEU A 50 11.06 10.91 1.09
N LEU A 51 10.65 12.16 0.93
CA LEU A 51 9.42 12.52 0.23
C LEU A 51 9.49 12.18 -1.26
N LEU A 52 10.62 12.42 -1.91
CA LEU A 52 10.84 12.04 -3.31
C LEU A 52 10.74 10.53 -3.51
N GLN A 53 11.36 9.74 -2.63
CA GLN A 53 11.24 8.28 -2.65
C GLN A 53 9.79 7.82 -2.44
N GLU A 54 9.07 8.43 -1.50
CA GLU A 54 7.65 8.12 -1.29
C GLU A 54 6.83 8.41 -2.54
N ILE A 55 7.01 9.57 -3.17
CA ILE A 55 6.33 9.94 -4.41
C ILE A 55 6.63 8.93 -5.53
N GLN A 56 7.88 8.53 -5.69
CA GLN A 56 8.30 7.53 -6.67
C GLN A 56 7.60 6.18 -6.45
N LEU A 57 7.62 5.68 -5.22
CA LEU A 57 6.98 4.41 -4.86
C LEU A 57 5.46 4.45 -5.05
N LEU A 58 4.81 5.55 -4.68
CA LEU A 58 3.37 5.74 -4.89
C LEU A 58 3.03 5.81 -6.38
N THR A 59 3.86 6.45 -7.20
CA THR A 59 3.70 6.48 -8.67
C THR A 59 3.79 5.09 -9.29
N VAL A 60 4.75 4.27 -8.85
CA VAL A 60 4.86 2.87 -9.30
C VAL A 60 3.65 2.06 -8.86
N ARG A 61 3.16 2.25 -7.63
CA ARG A 61 1.97 1.57 -7.11
C ARG A 61 0.72 1.94 -7.94
N GLU A 62 0.50 3.20 -8.20
CA GLU A 62 -0.58 3.69 -9.06
C GLU A 62 -0.54 3.03 -10.44
N ARG A 63 0.61 3.02 -11.10
CA ARG A 63 0.77 2.36 -12.40
C ARG A 63 0.41 0.86 -12.36
N ARG A 64 0.84 0.15 -11.29
CA ARG A 64 0.51 -1.27 -11.13
C ARG A 64 -0.99 -1.50 -10.95
N MET A 65 -1.66 -0.61 -10.21
CA MET A 65 -3.11 -0.69 -10.00
C MET A 65 -3.87 -0.43 -11.30
N LEU A 66 -3.49 0.58 -12.08
CA LEU A 66 -4.06 0.86 -13.40
C LEU A 66 -3.91 -0.33 -14.37
N LYS A 67 -2.73 -0.96 -14.39
CA LYS A 67 -2.52 -2.17 -15.19
C LYS A 67 -3.41 -3.34 -14.77
N ARG A 68 -3.68 -3.50 -13.48
CA ARG A 68 -4.61 -4.54 -13.00
C ARG A 68 -6.04 -4.26 -13.46
N ILE A 69 -6.49 -3.01 -13.39
CA ILE A 69 -7.80 -2.60 -13.91
C ILE A 69 -7.89 -2.89 -15.41
N GLU A 70 -6.88 -2.52 -16.18
CA GLU A 70 -6.82 -2.79 -17.62
C GLU A 70 -6.90 -4.28 -17.92
N SER A 71 -6.13 -5.11 -17.21
CA SER A 71 -6.16 -6.57 -17.36
C SER A 71 -7.55 -7.14 -17.04
N LEU A 72 -8.24 -6.63 -16.01
CA LEU A 72 -9.59 -7.07 -15.65
C LEU A 72 -10.61 -6.66 -16.73
N LYS A 73 -10.50 -5.45 -17.27
CA LYS A 73 -11.35 -4.99 -18.38
C LYS A 73 -11.16 -5.83 -19.66
N LEU A 74 -9.93 -6.22 -19.97
CA LEU A 74 -9.65 -7.13 -21.08
C LEU A 74 -10.28 -8.51 -20.86
N LEU A 75 -10.20 -9.06 -19.64
CA LEU A 75 -10.85 -10.32 -19.30
C LEU A 75 -12.36 -10.24 -19.45
N GLU A 76 -12.99 -9.13 -19.10
CA GLU A 76 -14.43 -8.90 -19.27
C GLU A 76 -14.81 -8.91 -20.76
N GLN A 77 -14.03 -8.25 -21.61
CA GLN A 77 -14.28 -8.17 -23.06
C GLN A 77 -14.07 -9.51 -23.77
N THR A 78 -13.12 -10.34 -23.31
CA THR A 78 -12.83 -11.65 -23.92
C THR A 78 -13.75 -12.77 -23.43
N SER A 79 -14.64 -12.48 -22.50
CA SER A 79 -15.61 -13.44 -21.94
C SER A 79 -16.93 -13.50 -22.73
N ASP A 80 -16.98 -12.95 -23.96
CA ASP A 80 -18.16 -13.03 -24.81
C ASP A 80 -18.49 -14.48 -25.19
N PRO A 81 -19.77 -14.89 -25.06
CA PRO A 81 -20.18 -16.29 -25.19
C PRO A 81 -20.19 -16.82 -26.65
N GLU A 82 -19.91 -16.00 -27.65
CA GLU A 82 -20.03 -16.40 -29.07
C GLU A 82 -18.84 -17.24 -29.61
N ASP A 83 -17.73 -17.36 -28.86
CA ASP A 83 -16.53 -18.08 -29.33
C ASP A 83 -16.35 -19.46 -28.67
N ASP A 84 -17.44 -20.09 -28.18
CA ASP A 84 -17.40 -21.37 -27.46
C ASP A 84 -17.56 -22.58 -28.40
N GLN A 85 -16.55 -22.85 -29.22
CA GLN A 85 -16.41 -24.12 -29.98
C GLN A 85 -15.21 -24.96 -29.54
N GLY A 86 -14.75 -24.86 -28.30
CA GLY A 86 -13.61 -25.61 -27.75
C GLY A 86 -14.01 -26.60 -26.66
N GLU A 87 -13.50 -27.85 -26.78
CA GLU A 87 -13.80 -29.01 -25.89
C GLU A 87 -13.34 -28.89 -24.43
N ASP A 88 -12.84 -27.75 -23.97
CA ASP A 88 -12.27 -27.58 -22.62
C ASP A 88 -13.12 -26.65 -21.73
N LYS A 89 -14.40 -27.04 -21.53
CA LYS A 89 -15.36 -26.31 -20.68
C LYS A 89 -15.00 -26.23 -19.19
N LEU A 90 -13.97 -26.94 -18.76
CA LEU A 90 -13.58 -27.04 -17.36
C LEU A 90 -12.60 -25.94 -16.89
N GLU A 91 -12.02 -25.16 -17.78
CA GLU A 91 -10.96 -24.19 -17.43
C GLU A 91 -11.37 -22.72 -17.42
N LYS A 92 -12.46 -22.36 -18.07
CA LYS A 92 -12.89 -20.94 -18.16
C LYS A 92 -13.72 -20.52 -16.94
N ALA A 93 -13.48 -19.29 -16.47
CA ALA A 93 -14.33 -18.65 -15.46
C ALA A 93 -15.71 -18.33 -16.07
N PRO A 94 -16.80 -18.29 -15.26
CA PRO A 94 -18.09 -17.79 -15.72
C PRO A 94 -17.98 -16.37 -16.28
N PRO A 95 -18.86 -15.97 -17.22
CA PRO A 95 -18.87 -14.62 -17.77
C PRO A 95 -18.94 -13.54 -16.68
N GLY A 96 -18.13 -12.50 -16.80
CA GLY A 96 -18.04 -11.40 -15.83
C GLY A 96 -17.37 -11.76 -14.51
N MET A 97 -16.76 -12.96 -14.41
CA MET A 97 -16.05 -13.40 -13.21
C MET A 97 -14.60 -13.76 -13.54
N SER A 98 -13.71 -13.59 -12.55
CA SER A 98 -12.33 -14.09 -12.62
C SER A 98 -12.02 -15.00 -11.43
N VAL A 99 -11.05 -15.90 -11.61
CA VAL A 99 -10.58 -16.80 -10.55
C VAL A 99 -9.68 -16.01 -9.62
N THR A 100 -10.06 -15.91 -8.35
CA THR A 100 -9.29 -15.17 -7.34
C THR A 100 -8.42 -16.08 -6.48
N LYS A 101 -8.85 -17.34 -6.29
CA LYS A 101 -8.10 -18.31 -5.49
C LYS A 101 -8.23 -19.73 -6.03
N TYR A 102 -7.17 -20.48 -5.86
CA TYR A 102 -7.15 -21.93 -6.07
C TYR A 102 -6.89 -22.62 -4.73
N LYS A 103 -7.74 -23.57 -4.37
CA LYS A 103 -7.55 -24.45 -3.20
C LYS A 103 -7.43 -25.88 -3.69
N SER A 104 -6.27 -26.49 -3.50
CA SER A 104 -6.08 -27.92 -3.73
C SER A 104 -6.30 -28.69 -2.43
N GLY A 105 -7.04 -29.78 -2.50
CA GLY A 105 -7.32 -30.67 -1.36
C GLY A 105 -7.44 -32.10 -1.81
N MET A 106 -7.54 -33.01 -0.83
CA MET A 106 -7.89 -34.39 -1.07
C MET A 106 -9.26 -34.69 -0.45
N GLU A 107 -10.21 -35.12 -1.26
CA GLU A 107 -11.52 -35.55 -0.79
C GLU A 107 -11.69 -37.05 -1.15
N LYS A 108 -11.94 -37.89 -0.14
CA LYS A 108 -12.08 -39.36 -0.30
C LYS A 108 -10.94 -40.02 -1.08
N GLY A 109 -9.70 -39.52 -0.88
CA GLY A 109 -8.51 -40.06 -1.56
C GLY A 109 -8.32 -39.60 -3.01
N LYS A 110 -9.14 -38.69 -3.51
CA LYS A 110 -9.00 -38.06 -4.83
C LYS A 110 -8.55 -36.60 -4.71
N PRO A 111 -7.62 -36.16 -5.55
CA PRO A 111 -7.25 -34.73 -5.58
C PRO A 111 -8.44 -33.90 -6.05
N THR A 112 -8.77 -32.86 -5.29
CA THR A 112 -9.82 -31.89 -5.62
C THR A 112 -9.20 -30.51 -5.79
N LEU A 113 -9.63 -29.79 -6.83
CA LEU A 113 -9.27 -28.41 -7.10
C LEU A 113 -10.53 -27.55 -6.96
N LEU A 114 -10.57 -26.73 -5.91
CA LEU A 114 -11.63 -25.75 -5.73
C LEU A 114 -11.16 -24.40 -6.26
N ARG A 115 -11.99 -23.74 -7.06
CA ARG A 115 -11.74 -22.39 -7.58
C ARG A 115 -12.74 -21.44 -6.95
N GLU A 116 -12.25 -20.32 -6.41
CA GLU A 116 -13.10 -19.21 -5.95
C GLU A 116 -13.15 -18.16 -7.05
N TYR A 117 -14.36 -17.73 -7.40
CA TYR A 117 -14.63 -16.74 -8.43
C TYR A 117 -15.13 -15.44 -7.79
N GLU A 118 -14.76 -14.30 -8.35
CA GLU A 118 -15.22 -12.99 -7.94
C GLU A 118 -15.61 -12.17 -9.18
N GLY A 119 -16.66 -11.35 -9.05
CA GLY A 119 -17.11 -10.48 -10.12
C GLY A 119 -16.04 -9.46 -10.52
N ILE A 120 -15.78 -9.34 -11.83
CA ILE A 120 -14.75 -8.44 -12.38
C ILE A 120 -15.05 -6.98 -12.01
N LEU A 121 -16.30 -6.54 -12.13
CA LEU A 121 -16.70 -5.18 -11.77
C LEU A 121 -16.44 -4.86 -10.30
N GLY A 122 -16.75 -5.79 -9.40
CA GLY A 122 -16.47 -5.62 -7.96
C GLY A 122 -14.97 -5.49 -7.66
N GLN A 123 -14.14 -6.26 -8.36
CA GLN A 123 -12.69 -6.16 -8.25
C GLN A 123 -12.18 -4.82 -8.78
N ILE A 124 -12.67 -4.35 -9.93
CA ILE A 124 -12.30 -3.05 -10.50
C ILE A 124 -12.67 -1.94 -9.52
N GLN A 125 -13.89 -1.89 -8.99
CA GLN A 125 -14.32 -0.89 -8.02
C GLN A 125 -13.44 -0.88 -6.76
N SER A 126 -13.10 -2.06 -6.23
CA SER A 126 -12.22 -2.20 -5.08
C SER A 126 -10.82 -1.64 -5.34
N ILE A 127 -10.29 -1.85 -6.56
CA ILE A 127 -8.99 -1.30 -6.97
C ILE A 127 -9.09 0.22 -7.18
N GLU A 128 -10.16 0.73 -7.76
CA GLU A 128 -10.38 2.18 -7.97
C GLU A 128 -10.49 2.93 -6.64
N ASP A 129 -11.18 2.38 -5.66
CA ASP A 129 -11.24 2.93 -4.30
C ASP A 129 -9.86 2.97 -3.63
N ALA A 130 -9.09 1.90 -3.78
CA ALA A 130 -7.73 1.87 -3.27
C ALA A 130 -6.81 2.84 -4.03
N LEU A 131 -6.99 2.98 -5.35
CA LEU A 131 -6.25 3.91 -6.19
C LEU A 131 -6.48 5.36 -5.76
N THR A 132 -7.72 5.73 -5.47
CA THR A 132 -8.06 7.07 -4.95
C THR A 132 -7.29 7.39 -3.67
N ARG A 133 -7.16 6.42 -2.76
CA ARG A 133 -6.37 6.60 -1.53
C ARG A 133 -4.86 6.75 -1.82
N VAL A 134 -4.33 6.00 -2.77
CA VAL A 134 -2.92 6.10 -3.20
C VAL A 134 -2.65 7.47 -3.84
N GLN A 135 -3.53 7.94 -4.70
CA GLN A 135 -3.44 9.25 -5.35
C GLN A 135 -3.50 10.39 -4.32
N ALA A 136 -4.43 10.33 -3.37
CA ALA A 136 -4.52 11.31 -2.29
C ALA A 136 -3.25 11.35 -1.43
N ARG A 137 -2.64 10.19 -1.14
CA ARG A 137 -1.38 10.11 -0.40
C ARG A 137 -0.23 10.70 -1.21
N ARG A 138 -0.14 10.39 -2.51
CA ARG A 138 0.86 10.97 -3.41
C ARG A 138 0.73 12.48 -3.49
N GLN A 139 -0.49 13.00 -3.62
CA GLN A 139 -0.74 14.43 -3.65
C GLN A 139 -0.25 15.13 -2.36
N ARG A 140 -0.54 14.55 -1.19
CA ARG A 140 -0.05 15.08 0.09
C ARG A 140 1.48 15.10 0.18
N ALA A 141 2.15 14.07 -0.34
CA ALA A 141 3.61 14.02 -0.36
C ALA A 141 4.20 15.10 -1.28
N ILE A 142 3.57 15.35 -2.44
CA ILE A 142 3.95 16.43 -3.36
C ILE A 142 3.75 17.81 -2.70
N GLU A 143 2.63 18.01 -2.04
CA GLU A 143 2.34 19.26 -1.31
C GLU A 143 3.32 19.50 -0.16
N ALA A 144 3.67 18.42 0.57
CA ALA A 144 4.67 18.50 1.63
C ALA A 144 6.05 18.86 1.06
N LEU A 145 6.46 18.25 -0.06
CA LEU A 145 7.72 18.56 -0.72
C LEU A 145 7.76 20.02 -1.19
N HIS A 146 6.68 20.49 -1.79
CA HIS A 146 6.58 21.88 -2.23
C HIS A 146 6.65 22.87 -1.06
N LYS A 147 6.02 22.53 0.06
CA LYS A 147 6.05 23.34 1.27
C LYS A 147 7.47 23.44 1.84
N PHE A 148 8.25 22.37 1.86
CA PHE A 148 9.66 22.43 2.29
C PHE A 148 10.50 23.33 1.40
N GLY A 149 10.38 23.23 0.08
CA GLY A 149 11.09 24.11 -0.83
C GLY A 149 10.71 25.60 -0.68
N TYR A 150 9.45 25.87 -0.36
CA TYR A 150 8.99 27.24 -0.08
C TYR A 150 9.53 27.75 1.25
N ASP A 151 9.53 26.92 2.30
CA ASP A 151 10.03 27.30 3.62
C ASP A 151 11.54 27.58 3.57
N ASP A 152 12.32 26.78 2.82
CA ASP A 152 13.76 26.98 2.62
C ASP A 152 14.04 28.28 1.86
N ALA A 153 13.33 28.55 0.76
CA ALA A 153 13.47 29.78 -0.01
C ALA A 153 13.07 31.01 0.79
N HIS A 154 12.08 30.88 1.67
CA HIS A 154 11.66 31.96 2.57
C HIS A 154 12.73 32.25 3.62
N LEU A 155 13.34 31.21 4.19
CA LEU A 155 14.43 31.31 5.16
C LEU A 155 15.66 31.97 4.54
N GLU A 156 16.04 31.57 3.31
CA GLU A 156 17.14 32.22 2.56
C GLU A 156 16.87 33.69 2.33
N LEU A 157 15.66 34.07 1.95
CA LEU A 157 15.26 35.44 1.74
C LEU A 157 15.32 36.24 3.04
N GLU A 158 14.91 35.69 4.16
CA GLU A 158 14.99 36.34 5.47
C GLU A 158 16.44 36.52 5.92
N THR A 159 17.28 35.53 5.68
CA THR A 159 18.71 35.58 5.98
C THR A 159 19.39 36.71 5.16
N MET A 160 19.11 36.79 3.85
CA MET A 160 19.64 37.85 3.00
C MET A 160 19.17 39.24 3.44
N LYS A 161 17.89 39.39 3.86
CA LYS A 161 17.38 40.67 4.40
C LYS A 161 18.12 41.05 5.67
N PHE A 162 18.35 40.14 6.57
CA PHE A 162 19.08 40.37 7.81
C PHE A 162 20.53 40.79 7.56
N GLU A 163 21.23 40.10 6.63
CA GLU A 163 22.58 40.48 6.22
C GLU A 163 22.64 41.89 5.63
N LEU A 164 21.64 42.24 4.82
CA LEU A 164 21.55 43.56 4.19
C LEU A 164 21.24 44.68 5.21
N GLU A 165 20.51 44.37 6.28
CA GLU A 165 20.30 45.30 7.39
C GLU A 165 21.55 45.54 8.22
N LEU A 166 22.34 44.49 8.49
CA LEU A 166 23.62 44.60 9.16
C LEU A 166 24.61 45.47 8.38
N LEU A 167 24.70 45.28 7.06
CA LEU A 167 25.55 46.09 6.20
C LEU A 167 25.15 47.56 6.16
N LYS A 168 23.88 47.90 6.39
CA LYS A 168 23.39 49.27 6.48
C LYS A 168 23.69 49.95 7.81
N GLN A 169 23.89 49.18 8.88
CA GLN A 169 24.22 49.71 10.21
C GLN A 169 25.71 49.99 10.38
N ASP A 170 26.57 49.30 9.62
CA ASP A 170 28.03 49.45 9.67
C ASP A 170 28.56 50.53 8.71
N GLY A 171 27.73 51.18 7.94
CA GLY A 171 28.07 52.29 7.01
C GLY A 171 27.53 53.61 7.40
#